data_e1e542aca9dddc9ca1008f170a3ed177
#
_entry.id   e1e542aca9dddc9ca1008f170a3ed177
#
_cell.length_a   1.000
_cell.length_b   1.000
_cell.length_c   1.000
_cell.angle_alpha   90.00
_cell.angle_beta   90.00
_cell.angle_gamma   90.00
#
_symmetry.space_group_name_H-M   'P 1'
#
loop_
_entity.id
_entity.type
_entity.pdbx_description
1 polymer ?
#
loop_
_entity_poly.entity_id
_entity_poly.type
_entity_poly.pdbx_seq_one_letter_code
_entity_poly.pdbx_strand_id
1 'polypeptide(L)'
;MKKLLISKACKQSVSFLWHPNRLNKKLKLSIAKAKKKQLNFQRIKEQTNRQTNLKIRLDHKREMKALFGGLPEKQRKTTLFYAKKQTGNTRNAFLLNLEMRLDTCLFRMNFFPTFGAARQAIQHGFISINGQKI
;
A
#
# COMPACT_ATOMS: atom_id res chain seq x y z
N MET A 1 -12.55 8.38 -8.12
CA MET A 1 -11.78 7.32 -7.38
C MET A 1 -12.24 7.27 -5.93
N LYS A 2 -12.70 6.11 -5.45
CA LYS A 2 -13.05 5.94 -4.02
C LYS A 2 -11.77 6.10 -3.20
N LYS A 3 -11.70 7.15 -2.36
CA LYS A 3 -10.60 7.34 -1.40
C LYS A 3 -10.51 6.09 -0.52
N LEU A 4 -9.42 5.34 -0.64
CA LEU A 4 -9.13 4.28 0.31
C LEU A 4 -8.76 4.97 1.61
N LEU A 5 -9.72 5.06 2.52
CA LEU A 5 -9.47 5.61 3.84
C LEU A 5 -8.40 4.77 4.53
N ILE A 6 -7.37 5.41 5.05
CA ILE A 6 -6.27 4.78 5.82
C ILE A 6 -6.83 3.79 6.86
N SER A 7 -7.94 4.19 7.53
CA SER A 7 -8.65 3.35 8.49
C SER A 7 -9.16 2.03 7.90
N LYS A 8 -9.71 2.05 6.68
CA LYS A 8 -10.26 0.87 6.01
C LYS A 8 -9.13 -0.07 5.57
N ALA A 9 -8.05 0.47 5.01
CA ALA A 9 -6.90 -0.31 4.60
C ALA A 9 -6.24 -1.03 5.79
N CYS A 10 -5.99 -0.32 6.91
CA CYS A 10 -5.43 -0.92 8.12
C CYS A 10 -6.33 -1.99 8.74
N LYS A 11 -7.66 -1.82 8.69
CA LYS A 11 -8.62 -2.83 9.17
C LYS A 11 -8.62 -4.08 8.30
N GLN A 12 -8.49 -3.93 6.98
CA GLN A 12 -8.49 -5.04 6.04
C GLN A 12 -7.22 -5.88 6.12
N SER A 13 -6.05 -5.24 6.27
CA SER A 13 -4.77 -5.93 6.41
C SER A 13 -4.47 -6.36 7.85
N VAL A 14 -5.27 -5.87 8.83
CA VAL A 14 -5.06 -6.11 10.28
C VAL A 14 -3.63 -5.75 10.71
N SER A 15 -3.02 -4.78 10.03
CA SER A 15 -1.65 -4.32 10.27
C SER A 15 -1.56 -2.80 10.25
N PHE A 16 -0.51 -2.28 10.83
CA PHE A 16 -0.18 -0.85 10.75
C PHE A 16 0.62 -0.61 9.47
N LEU A 17 -0.07 -0.28 8.36
CA LEU A 17 0.56 0.04 7.08
C LEU A 17 1.27 1.40 7.09
N TRP A 18 0.90 2.28 8.02
CA TRP A 18 1.50 3.60 8.21
C TRP A 18 2.02 3.77 9.63
N HIS A 19 2.90 4.74 9.82
CA HIS A 19 3.43 5.03 11.14
C HIS A 19 2.30 5.26 12.16
N PRO A 20 2.37 4.66 13.37
CA PRO A 20 1.28 4.70 14.36
C PRO A 20 0.84 6.11 14.76
N ASN A 21 1.74 7.10 14.71
CA ASN A 21 1.41 8.49 15.08
C ASN A 21 0.41 9.17 14.13
N ARG A 22 0.29 8.67 12.89
CA ARG A 22 -0.70 9.16 11.91
C ARG A 22 -2.10 8.58 12.12
N LEU A 23 -2.26 7.65 13.06
CA LEU A 23 -3.51 6.95 13.30
C LEU A 23 -4.20 7.46 14.57
N ASN A 24 -5.50 7.65 14.48
CA ASN A 24 -6.32 8.06 15.61
C ASN A 24 -6.34 6.98 16.72
N LYS A 25 -6.38 7.38 18.00
CA LYS A 25 -6.39 6.46 19.17
C LYS A 25 -7.49 5.39 19.04
N LYS A 26 -8.71 5.78 18.63
CA LYS A 26 -9.84 4.87 18.39
C LYS A 26 -9.53 3.81 17.32
N LEU A 27 -8.81 4.20 16.28
CA LEU A 27 -8.42 3.29 15.20
C LEU A 27 -7.33 2.31 15.64
N LYS A 28 -6.33 2.78 16.40
CA LYS A 28 -5.29 1.91 17.01
C LYS A 28 -5.93 0.80 17.84
N LEU A 29 -6.90 1.14 18.69
CA LEU A 29 -7.63 0.18 19.51
C LEU A 29 -8.46 -0.81 18.67
N SER A 30 -9.09 -0.35 17.61
CA SER A 30 -9.88 -1.24 16.72
C SER A 30 -8.98 -2.22 15.97
N ILE A 31 -7.80 -1.80 15.54
CA ILE A 31 -6.81 -2.68 14.88
C ILE A 31 -6.24 -3.68 15.89
N ALA A 32 -5.92 -3.23 17.11
CA ALA A 32 -5.43 -4.14 18.17
C ALA A 32 -6.45 -5.22 18.52
N LYS A 33 -7.74 -4.86 18.65
CA LYS A 33 -8.85 -5.83 18.85
C LYS A 33 -8.97 -6.81 17.68
N ALA A 34 -8.89 -6.32 16.44
CA ALA A 34 -8.96 -7.16 15.25
C ALA A 34 -7.76 -8.13 15.17
N LYS A 35 -6.55 -7.64 15.50
CA LYS A 35 -5.33 -8.47 15.57
C LYS A 35 -5.44 -9.56 16.63
N LYS A 36 -5.97 -9.25 17.83
CA LYS A 36 -6.20 -10.24 18.90
C LYS A 36 -7.21 -11.31 18.46
N LYS A 37 -8.31 -10.90 17.79
CA LYS A 37 -9.30 -11.82 17.23
C LYS A 37 -8.69 -12.72 16.14
N GLN A 38 -7.81 -12.18 15.30
CA GLN A 38 -7.14 -12.94 14.25
C GLN A 38 -6.14 -13.96 14.82
N LEU A 39 -5.38 -13.60 15.88
CA LEU A 39 -4.48 -14.52 16.59
C LEU A 39 -5.24 -15.69 17.23
N ASN A 40 -6.38 -15.42 17.87
CA ASN A 40 -7.23 -16.48 18.42
C ASN A 40 -7.80 -17.37 17.31
N PHE A 41 -8.15 -16.81 16.16
CA PHE A 41 -8.64 -17.55 15.00
C PHE A 41 -7.52 -18.38 14.34
N GLN A 42 -6.28 -17.91 14.37
CA GLN A 42 -5.11 -18.67 13.90
C GLN A 42 -4.82 -19.88 14.80
N ARG A 43 -4.91 -19.74 16.12
CA ARG A 43 -4.78 -20.88 17.06
C ARG A 43 -5.80 -21.99 16.82
N ILE A 44 -7.04 -21.61 16.46
CA ILE A 44 -8.10 -22.56 16.10
C ILE A 44 -7.85 -23.17 14.70
N LYS A 45 -7.22 -22.42 13.78
CA LYS A 45 -6.93 -22.84 12.39
C LYS A 45 -5.65 -23.67 12.24
N GLU A 46 -4.72 -23.60 13.16
CA GLU A 46 -3.56 -24.53 13.19
C GLU A 46 -4.02 -25.98 13.33
N GLN A 47 -5.22 -26.20 13.89
CA GLN A 47 -5.89 -27.51 13.90
C GLN A 47 -6.61 -27.85 12.58
N THR A 48 -6.89 -26.88 11.68
CA THR A 48 -7.55 -27.12 10.38
C THR A 48 -6.73 -26.47 9.25
N ASN A 49 -5.62 -27.09 8.92
CA ASN A 49 -4.60 -26.65 8.00
C ASN A 49 -5.09 -26.58 6.54
N ARG A 50 -5.69 -25.46 6.10
CA ARG A 50 -5.80 -25.05 4.68
C ARG A 50 -6.22 -23.58 4.55
N GLN A 51 -5.31 -22.64 4.81
CA GLN A 51 -5.44 -21.35 4.12
C GLN A 51 -5.19 -21.62 2.64
N THR A 52 -6.21 -21.51 1.82
CA THR A 52 -6.05 -21.66 0.37
C THR A 52 -5.03 -20.62 -0.09
N ASN A 53 -4.02 -21.03 -0.87
CA ASN A 53 -2.99 -20.16 -1.47
C ASN A 53 -3.58 -18.91 -2.14
N LEU A 54 -4.84 -18.98 -2.57
CA LEU A 54 -5.64 -17.89 -3.12
C LEU A 54 -5.87 -16.76 -2.11
N LYS A 55 -6.21 -17.06 -0.88
CA LYS A 55 -6.46 -16.05 0.17
C LYS A 55 -5.20 -15.27 0.49
N ILE A 56 -4.08 -15.98 0.65
CA ILE A 56 -2.77 -15.36 0.92
C ILE A 56 -2.39 -14.40 -0.22
N ARG A 57 -2.56 -14.83 -1.49
CA ARG A 57 -2.30 -13.99 -2.65
C ARG A 57 -3.19 -12.75 -2.71
N LEU A 58 -4.47 -12.89 -2.34
CA LEU A 58 -5.40 -11.76 -2.29
C LEU A 58 -5.05 -10.76 -1.18
N ASP A 59 -4.62 -11.24 -0.03
CA ASP A 59 -4.24 -10.39 1.10
C ASP A 59 -2.95 -9.62 0.77
N HIS A 60 -1.92 -10.27 0.25
CA HIS A 60 -0.70 -9.58 -0.25
C HIS A 60 -1.02 -8.53 -1.32
N LYS A 61 -1.93 -8.84 -2.26
CA LYS A 61 -2.37 -7.89 -3.27
C LYS A 61 -3.07 -6.67 -2.66
N ARG A 62 -3.89 -6.86 -1.62
CA ARG A 62 -4.56 -5.78 -0.89
C ARG A 62 -3.57 -4.92 -0.13
N GLU A 63 -2.59 -5.54 0.54
CA GLU A 63 -1.52 -4.84 1.25
C GLU A 63 -0.69 -3.97 0.30
N MET A 64 -0.20 -4.54 -0.80
CA MET A 64 0.54 -3.80 -1.82
C MET A 64 -0.27 -2.63 -2.39
N LYS A 65 -1.56 -2.85 -2.68
CA LYS A 65 -2.45 -1.80 -3.16
C LYS A 65 -2.60 -0.68 -2.13
N ALA A 66 -2.67 -1.02 -0.85
CA ALA A 66 -2.81 -0.05 0.23
C ALA A 66 -1.51 0.75 0.47
N LEU A 67 -0.35 0.10 0.44
CA LEU A 67 0.97 0.73 0.63
C LEU A 67 1.28 1.79 -0.43
N PHE A 68 0.86 1.57 -1.68
CA PHE A 68 1.07 2.50 -2.80
C PHE A 68 -0.18 3.33 -3.16
N GLY A 69 -1.03 3.61 -2.15
CA GLY A 69 -2.14 4.55 -2.29
C GLY A 69 -3.21 4.13 -3.30
N GLY A 70 -3.54 2.83 -3.35
CA GLY A 70 -4.62 2.35 -4.20
C GLY A 70 -4.24 2.15 -5.67
N LEU A 71 -2.99 1.83 -5.97
CA LEU A 71 -2.49 1.64 -7.33
C LEU A 71 -3.40 0.72 -8.16
N PRO A 72 -3.82 1.13 -9.38
CA PRO A 72 -4.62 0.30 -10.27
C PRO A 72 -3.87 -0.97 -10.70
N GLU A 73 -4.58 -2.06 -10.87
CA GLU A 73 -4.01 -3.35 -11.26
C GLU A 73 -3.26 -3.29 -12.59
N LYS A 74 -3.76 -2.51 -13.54
CA LYS A 74 -3.13 -2.31 -14.86
C LYS A 74 -1.72 -1.72 -14.68
N GLN A 75 -1.58 -0.67 -13.89
CA GLN A 75 -0.28 -0.03 -13.65
C GLN A 75 0.68 -0.98 -12.92
N ARG A 76 0.19 -1.74 -11.95
CA ARG A 76 1.00 -2.75 -11.25
C ARG A 76 1.54 -3.82 -12.20
N LYS A 77 0.69 -4.32 -13.12
CA LYS A 77 1.12 -5.31 -14.13
C LYS A 77 2.16 -4.73 -15.09
N THR A 78 1.96 -3.49 -15.53
CA THR A 78 2.92 -2.78 -16.40
C THR A 78 4.27 -2.60 -15.70
N THR A 79 4.27 -2.16 -14.43
CA THR A 79 5.50 -2.01 -13.64
C THR A 79 6.22 -3.35 -13.46
N LEU A 80 5.47 -4.43 -13.21
CA LEU A 80 6.04 -5.77 -13.09
C LEU A 80 6.65 -6.25 -14.42
N PHE A 81 6.02 -5.93 -15.54
CA PHE A 81 6.54 -6.26 -16.87
C PHE A 81 7.88 -5.57 -17.13
N TYR A 82 8.00 -4.27 -16.80
CA TYR A 82 9.28 -3.56 -16.91
C TYR A 82 10.34 -4.11 -15.94
N ALA A 83 9.95 -4.44 -14.71
CA ALA A 83 10.87 -5.02 -13.74
C ALA A 83 11.44 -6.38 -14.20
N LYS A 84 10.66 -7.18 -14.94
CA LYS A 84 11.15 -8.44 -15.52
C LYS A 84 12.17 -8.26 -16.64
N LYS A 85 12.16 -7.11 -17.32
CA LYS A 85 13.13 -6.79 -18.38
C LYS A 85 14.46 -6.26 -17.83
N GLN A 86 14.47 -5.80 -16.58
CA GLN A 86 15.69 -5.31 -15.94
C GLN A 86 16.56 -6.48 -15.49
N THR A 87 17.88 -6.32 -15.64
CA THR A 87 18.85 -7.28 -15.13
C THR A 87 18.86 -7.29 -13.61
N GLY A 88 18.97 -8.48 -12.99
CA GLY A 88 19.02 -8.63 -11.55
C GLY A 88 17.74 -9.21 -10.94
N ASN A 89 17.53 -8.92 -9.65
CA ASN A 89 16.40 -9.46 -8.91
C ASN A 89 15.10 -8.71 -9.26
N THR A 90 14.21 -9.38 -9.98
CA THR A 90 12.89 -8.84 -10.40
C THR A 90 12.07 -8.26 -9.24
N ARG A 91 12.17 -8.83 -8.03
CA ARG A 91 11.45 -8.33 -6.85
C ARG A 91 11.95 -6.95 -6.45
N ASN A 92 13.27 -6.78 -6.38
CA ASN A 92 13.89 -5.51 -6.02
C ASN A 92 13.62 -4.45 -7.09
N ALA A 93 13.78 -4.80 -8.37
CA ALA A 93 13.46 -3.94 -9.50
C ALA A 93 11.99 -3.49 -9.49
N PHE A 94 11.07 -4.38 -9.18
CA PHE A 94 9.64 -4.06 -9.06
C PHE A 94 9.35 -3.08 -7.93
N LEU A 95 9.92 -3.30 -6.74
CA LEU A 95 9.75 -2.39 -5.60
C LEU A 95 10.37 -1.03 -5.88
N LEU A 96 11.57 -1.00 -6.46
CA LEU A 96 12.25 0.22 -6.83
C LEU A 96 11.42 1.04 -7.83
N ASN A 97 10.90 0.41 -8.88
CA ASN A 97 10.03 1.07 -9.85
C ASN A 97 8.73 1.63 -9.24
N LEU A 98 8.22 1.02 -8.18
CA LEU A 98 7.05 1.53 -7.43
C LEU A 98 7.43 2.71 -6.52
N GLU A 99 8.59 2.68 -5.87
CA GLU A 99 9.07 3.76 -5.00
C GLU A 99 9.54 4.98 -5.82
N MET A 100 10.09 4.79 -7.01
CA MET A 100 10.52 5.88 -7.91
C MET A 100 9.37 6.68 -8.53
N ARG A 101 8.12 6.29 -8.30
CA ARG A 101 6.96 7.06 -8.78
C ARG A 101 6.87 8.40 -8.07
N LEU A 102 6.58 9.46 -8.82
CA LEU A 102 6.52 10.83 -8.29
C LEU A 102 5.50 10.97 -7.14
N ASP A 103 4.31 10.39 -7.27
CA ASP A 103 3.29 10.39 -6.21
C ASP A 103 3.79 9.68 -4.93
N THR A 104 4.57 8.61 -5.08
CA THR A 104 5.17 7.89 -3.97
C THR A 104 6.27 8.71 -3.31
N CYS A 105 7.19 9.30 -4.09
CA CYS A 105 8.27 10.14 -3.59
C CYS A 105 7.72 11.34 -2.79
N LEU A 106 6.76 12.06 -3.34
CA LEU A 106 6.15 13.22 -2.68
C LEU A 106 5.47 12.85 -1.35
N PHE A 107 4.81 11.71 -1.32
CA PHE A 107 4.20 11.20 -0.10
C PHE A 107 5.25 10.76 0.93
N ARG A 108 6.31 10.05 0.51
CA ARG A 108 7.41 9.59 1.38
C ARG A 108 8.19 10.75 1.97
N MET A 109 8.45 11.79 1.18
CA MET A 109 9.09 13.03 1.64
C MET A 109 8.17 13.91 2.51
N ASN A 110 6.94 13.48 2.80
CA ASN A 110 5.95 14.19 3.62
C ASN A 110 5.48 15.56 3.07
N PHE A 111 5.67 15.85 1.78
CA PHE A 111 5.10 17.06 1.17
C PHE A 111 3.56 17.02 1.19
N PHE A 112 2.98 15.85 1.07
CA PHE A 112 1.53 15.66 1.08
C PHE A 112 1.10 14.62 2.11
N PRO A 113 -0.03 14.84 2.80
CA PRO A 113 -0.53 13.94 3.85
C PRO A 113 -1.08 12.63 3.30
N THR A 114 -1.42 12.57 2.00
CA THR A 114 -2.00 11.38 1.36
C THR A 114 -1.52 11.25 -0.08
N PHE A 115 -1.48 10.02 -0.60
CA PHE A 115 -1.23 9.75 -2.02
C PHE A 115 -2.24 10.43 -2.95
N GLY A 116 -3.50 10.57 -2.51
CA GLY A 116 -4.53 11.25 -3.28
C GLY A 116 -4.24 12.74 -3.45
N ALA A 117 -3.77 13.42 -2.39
CA ALA A 117 -3.38 14.81 -2.45
C ALA A 117 -2.15 15.01 -3.36
N ALA A 118 -1.14 14.14 -3.24
CA ALA A 118 0.02 14.18 -4.12
C ALA A 118 -0.37 14.03 -5.61
N ARG A 119 -1.23 13.06 -5.94
CA ARG A 119 -1.71 12.87 -7.33
C ARG A 119 -2.51 14.07 -7.83
N GLN A 120 -3.35 14.64 -6.99
CA GLN A 120 -4.13 15.82 -7.33
C GLN A 120 -3.21 17.02 -7.62
N ALA A 121 -2.19 17.23 -6.79
CA ALA A 121 -1.22 18.30 -6.99
C ALA A 121 -0.42 18.12 -8.30
N ILE A 122 -0.04 16.89 -8.66
CA ILE A 122 0.60 16.57 -9.93
C ILE A 122 -0.36 16.89 -11.08
N GLN A 123 -1.61 16.41 -11.02
CA GLN A 123 -2.60 16.63 -12.09
C GLN A 123 -2.95 18.10 -12.31
N HIS A 124 -2.89 18.91 -11.26
CA HIS A 124 -3.12 20.35 -11.35
C HIS A 124 -1.87 21.17 -11.73
N GLY A 125 -0.74 20.50 -11.97
CA GLY A 125 0.51 21.18 -12.36
C GLY A 125 1.12 22.06 -11.26
N PHE A 126 0.84 21.75 -9.98
CA PHE A 126 1.44 22.49 -8.85
C PHE A 126 2.87 22.05 -8.55
N ILE A 127 3.38 21.06 -9.28
CA ILE A 127 4.71 20.50 -9.05
C ILE A 127 5.57 20.79 -10.26
N SER A 128 6.76 21.30 -9.99
CA SER A 128 7.80 21.47 -10.99
C SER A 128 9.03 20.64 -10.58
N ILE A 129 9.69 20.04 -11.56
CA ILE A 129 10.97 19.35 -11.39
C ILE A 129 11.97 20.03 -12.28
N ASN A 130 13.09 20.50 -11.70
CA ASN A 130 14.14 21.23 -12.41
C ASN A 130 13.60 22.43 -13.23
N GLY A 131 12.59 23.12 -12.69
CA GLY A 131 11.97 24.28 -13.35
C GLY A 131 10.90 23.96 -14.40
N GLN A 132 10.68 22.68 -14.72
CA GLN A 132 9.64 22.25 -15.64
C GLN A 132 8.39 21.79 -14.89
N LYS A 133 7.23 22.33 -15.24
CA LYS A 133 5.94 21.82 -14.75
C LYS A 133 5.67 20.43 -15.32
N ILE A 134 5.12 19.57 -14.47
CA ILE A 134 4.76 18.19 -14.81
C ILE A 134 3.24 18.09 -14.86
#